data_63b7d0ee92872fbd428639016638fd01
#
_entry.id   63b7d0ee92872fbd428639016638fd01
#
_cell.length_a   1.000
_cell.length_b   1.000
_cell.length_c   1.000
_cell.angle_alpha   90.00
_cell.angle_beta   90.00
_cell.angle_gamma   90.00
#
_symmetry.space_group_name_H-M   'P 1'
#
loop_
_entity.id
_entity.type
_entity.pdbx_description
1 polymer ?
#
loop_
_entity_poly.entity_id
_entity_poly.type
_entity_poly.pdbx_seq_one_letter_code
_entity_poly.pdbx_strand_id
1 'polypeptide(L)'
;HVIDAKNSIDRKMDIAIKAGKIFRVAADIPASSAKKVVDVSGLIVAPGLINMHTHVYAGSNPGFTDGTSSQLPDAFAPRAGITTVVDAGTSGWRTFPDFKAKIIDNSMTRVLAFLSIAAGGYSVDKAQENIAEMDVQKTAETVNKYPDILVGVRIGRYDGTEWTPFDRASEAAKLVNKPLFVECHLPMYSLEDQLNKMRAGDIITHAFENVSERMTVVDEQGKVRPFVLAAQKRGVLFDIGHGGGGFWFNQAVPSFKQGLWPNSFGTDEHRTSMNSGMKTMLNVMSKYLNMGMSMPDVIARGSWNAAKSIKREDLGNLSEGFVADIAVLSVSKGKFGFVDSGNNKIEGDKKLEAELTVRAGRIIWDLNGLAANTYK
;
A
#
# COMPACT_ATOMS: atom_id res chain seq x y z
N HIS A 1 -16.32 16.72 4.56
CA HIS A 1 -16.51 15.63 5.51
C HIS A 1 -15.15 14.97 5.81
N VAL A 2 -14.64 15.13 7.03
CA VAL A 2 -13.34 14.58 7.43
C VAL A 2 -13.53 13.18 7.99
N ILE A 3 -12.70 12.24 7.51
CA ILE A 3 -12.64 10.86 8.00
C ILE A 3 -11.20 10.56 8.43
N ASP A 4 -10.98 10.34 9.71
CA ASP A 4 -9.68 10.00 10.29
C ASP A 4 -9.85 8.94 11.39
N ALA A 5 -9.44 7.72 11.07
CA ALA A 5 -9.62 6.56 11.95
C ALA A 5 -8.80 6.66 13.25
N LYS A 6 -7.59 7.24 13.22
CA LYS A 6 -6.78 7.42 14.43
C LYS A 6 -7.45 8.32 15.45
N ASN A 7 -8.04 9.41 14.98
CA ASN A 7 -8.63 10.44 15.83
C ASN A 7 -10.14 10.27 16.02
N SER A 8 -10.71 9.16 15.53
CA SER A 8 -12.16 8.85 15.60
C SER A 8 -13.03 9.98 15.02
N ILE A 9 -12.59 10.59 13.92
CA ILE A 9 -13.29 11.65 13.23
C ILE A 9 -14.03 11.06 12.03
N ASP A 10 -15.35 11.27 11.97
CA ASP A 10 -16.23 10.96 10.84
C ASP A 10 -17.35 11.99 10.80
N ARG A 11 -17.00 13.23 10.46
CA ARG A 11 -17.94 14.38 10.49
C ARG A 11 -17.40 15.60 9.73
N LYS A 12 -18.23 16.62 9.57
CA LYS A 12 -17.82 17.91 9.00
C LYS A 12 -16.83 18.61 9.95
N MET A 13 -15.66 18.95 9.44
CA MET A 13 -14.58 19.64 10.13
C MET A 13 -13.80 20.49 9.13
N ASP A 14 -13.08 21.50 9.64
CA ASP A 14 -12.07 22.26 8.94
C ASP A 14 -10.68 21.82 9.35
N ILE A 15 -9.71 21.98 8.44
CA ILE A 15 -8.31 21.64 8.68
C ILE A 15 -7.45 22.85 8.35
N ALA A 16 -6.74 23.38 9.32
CA ALA A 16 -5.72 24.40 9.13
C ALA A 16 -4.32 23.77 9.02
N ILE A 17 -3.55 24.26 8.04
CA ILE A 17 -2.19 23.82 7.77
C ILE A 17 -1.23 25.00 8.01
N LYS A 18 -0.12 24.74 8.73
CA LYS A 18 0.93 25.73 8.92
C LYS A 18 2.30 25.05 8.87
N ALA A 19 3.23 25.63 8.12
CA ALA A 19 4.60 25.15 7.98
C ALA A 19 4.69 23.64 7.64
N GLY A 20 3.81 23.15 6.74
CA GLY A 20 3.80 21.74 6.31
C GLY A 20 3.17 20.75 7.27
N LYS A 21 2.57 21.22 8.37
CA LYS A 21 1.97 20.40 9.43
C LYS A 21 0.49 20.72 9.61
N ILE A 22 -0.26 19.74 10.08
CA ILE A 22 -1.63 19.95 10.57
C ILE A 22 -1.52 20.89 11.80
N PHE A 23 -2.05 22.08 11.66
CA PHE A 23 -2.03 23.07 12.75
C PHE A 23 -3.24 22.92 13.68
N ARG A 24 -4.42 22.68 13.09
CA ARG A 24 -5.68 22.50 13.83
C ARG A 24 -6.70 21.72 13.01
N VAL A 25 -7.48 20.90 13.70
CA VAL A 25 -8.68 20.25 13.16
C VAL A 25 -9.84 20.63 14.06
N ALA A 26 -10.82 21.38 13.55
CA ALA A 26 -11.95 21.88 14.33
C ALA A 26 -13.24 21.97 13.49
N ALA A 27 -14.40 22.06 14.14
CA ALA A 27 -15.68 22.17 13.46
C ALA A 27 -15.86 23.49 12.70
N ASP A 28 -15.17 24.54 13.17
CA ASP A 28 -15.18 25.85 12.55
C ASP A 28 -13.80 26.52 12.79
N ILE A 29 -13.16 26.91 11.69
CA ILE A 29 -11.90 27.68 11.71
C ILE A 29 -12.15 28.94 10.87
N PRO A 30 -12.05 30.16 11.48
CA PRO A 30 -12.33 31.39 10.75
C PRO A 30 -11.48 31.52 9.46
N ALA A 31 -12.11 31.68 8.32
CA ALA A 31 -11.44 31.85 7.03
C ALA A 31 -10.47 33.04 7.02
N SER A 32 -10.74 34.09 7.80
CA SER A 32 -9.88 35.26 7.97
C SER A 32 -8.52 34.95 8.65
N SER A 33 -8.39 33.79 9.28
CA SER A 33 -7.13 33.33 9.91
C SER A 33 -6.16 32.70 8.91
N ALA A 34 -6.59 32.42 7.68
CA ALA A 34 -5.80 31.73 6.67
C ALA A 34 -5.37 32.68 5.52
N LYS A 35 -4.15 32.49 5.01
CA LYS A 35 -3.69 33.18 3.79
C LYS A 35 -4.40 32.69 2.53
N LYS A 36 -4.82 31.44 2.54
CA LYS A 36 -5.54 30.77 1.45
C LYS A 36 -6.56 29.82 2.04
N VAL A 37 -7.76 29.86 1.52
CA VAL A 37 -8.84 28.94 1.83
C VAL A 37 -9.13 28.13 0.58
N VAL A 38 -9.29 26.82 0.75
CA VAL A 38 -9.73 25.90 -0.31
C VAL A 38 -11.06 25.31 0.13
N ASP A 39 -12.12 25.60 -0.61
CA ASP A 39 -13.44 25.02 -0.34
C ASP A 39 -13.50 23.59 -0.88
N VAL A 40 -13.68 22.65 0.04
CA VAL A 40 -13.84 21.22 -0.25
C VAL A 40 -15.22 20.70 0.20
N SER A 41 -16.21 21.60 0.23
CA SER A 41 -17.59 21.25 0.59
C SER A 41 -18.15 20.16 -0.32
N GLY A 42 -18.82 19.17 0.27
CA GLY A 42 -19.35 18.02 -0.48
C GLY A 42 -18.33 16.91 -0.76
N LEU A 43 -17.06 17.11 -0.43
CA LEU A 43 -16.00 16.13 -0.62
C LEU A 43 -15.63 15.41 0.69
N ILE A 44 -14.94 14.27 0.55
CA ILE A 44 -14.33 13.55 1.67
C ILE A 44 -12.89 14.03 1.82
N VAL A 45 -12.51 14.40 3.04
CA VAL A 45 -11.15 14.75 3.39
C VAL A 45 -10.59 13.64 4.29
N ALA A 46 -9.53 13.01 3.84
CA ALA A 46 -8.87 11.89 4.50
C ALA A 46 -7.38 12.20 4.74
N PRO A 47 -6.72 11.49 5.65
CA PRO A 47 -5.26 11.46 5.65
C PRO A 47 -4.75 11.03 4.27
N GLY A 48 -3.57 11.53 3.89
CA GLY A 48 -2.92 11.12 2.65
C GLY A 48 -2.81 9.60 2.57
N LEU A 49 -3.21 9.04 1.43
CA LEU A 49 -3.25 7.59 1.25
C LEU A 49 -1.84 7.00 1.19
N ILE A 50 -1.71 5.77 1.67
CA ILE A 50 -0.48 4.98 1.72
C ILE A 50 -0.67 3.72 0.89
N ASN A 51 0.02 3.64 -0.25
CA ASN A 51 0.05 2.44 -1.07
C ASN A 51 1.15 1.50 -0.58
N MET A 52 0.75 0.38 -0.01
CA MET A 52 1.64 -0.55 0.70
C MET A 52 2.45 -1.47 -0.22
N HIS A 53 2.14 -1.51 -1.52
CA HIS A 53 2.78 -2.40 -2.47
C HIS A 53 2.94 -1.70 -3.81
N THR A 54 4.16 -1.29 -4.11
CA THR A 54 4.52 -0.64 -5.37
C THR A 54 5.90 -1.07 -5.83
N HIS A 55 6.19 -0.87 -7.11
CA HIS A 55 7.52 -1.07 -7.69
C HIS A 55 7.94 0.22 -8.40
N VAL A 56 8.80 1.00 -7.74
CA VAL A 56 9.17 2.36 -8.17
C VAL A 56 10.65 2.52 -8.51
N TYR A 57 11.43 1.43 -8.46
CA TYR A 57 12.84 1.41 -8.81
C TYR A 57 13.11 0.47 -9.99
N ALA A 58 13.47 1.01 -11.14
CA ALA A 58 13.76 0.23 -12.34
C ALA A 58 15.01 -0.63 -12.23
N GLY A 59 16.00 -0.17 -11.48
CA GLY A 59 17.26 -0.90 -11.28
C GLY A 59 18.07 -1.06 -12.55
N SER A 60 18.80 -2.17 -12.62
CA SER A 60 19.71 -2.51 -13.73
C SER A 60 19.22 -3.67 -14.60
N ASN A 61 18.07 -4.25 -14.30
CA ASN A 61 17.51 -5.38 -15.06
C ASN A 61 16.39 -4.94 -16.01
N PRO A 62 16.69 -4.62 -17.27
CA PRO A 62 15.67 -4.16 -18.22
C PRO A 62 14.67 -5.27 -18.63
N GLY A 63 15.06 -6.53 -18.50
CA GLY A 63 14.22 -7.67 -18.87
C GLY A 63 13.26 -8.11 -17.76
N PHE A 64 13.47 -7.66 -16.54
CA PHE A 64 12.64 -8.04 -15.40
C PHE A 64 11.36 -7.21 -15.36
N THR A 65 10.23 -7.83 -14.97
CA THR A 65 8.91 -7.17 -14.94
C THR A 65 8.95 -5.86 -14.15
N ASP A 66 9.55 -5.88 -12.98
CA ASP A 66 9.62 -4.71 -12.12
C ASP A 66 10.74 -3.74 -12.54
N GLY A 67 11.71 -4.19 -13.34
CA GLY A 67 12.75 -3.34 -13.93
C GLY A 67 12.16 -2.36 -14.95
N THR A 68 11.78 -2.84 -16.12
CA THR A 68 11.20 -2.02 -17.19
C THR A 68 9.75 -1.61 -16.92
N SER A 69 9.06 -2.30 -16.03
CA SER A 69 7.66 -2.03 -15.69
C SER A 69 7.48 -1.12 -14.48
N SER A 70 8.53 -0.84 -13.70
CA SER A 70 8.48 0.10 -12.58
C SER A 70 8.02 1.48 -13.03
N GLN A 71 7.28 2.16 -12.17
CA GLN A 71 6.73 3.49 -12.44
C GLN A 71 7.33 4.52 -11.49
N LEU A 72 7.59 5.73 -11.99
CA LEU A 72 7.97 6.85 -11.13
C LEU A 72 6.79 7.19 -10.20
N PRO A 73 7.01 7.32 -8.89
CA PRO A 73 5.92 7.51 -7.92
C PRO A 73 5.10 8.76 -8.21
N ASP A 74 5.74 9.83 -8.67
CA ASP A 74 5.05 11.09 -8.99
C ASP A 74 4.17 11.01 -10.25
N ALA A 75 4.31 9.97 -11.06
CA ALA A 75 3.49 9.77 -12.25
C ALA A 75 2.07 9.24 -11.92
N PHE A 76 1.90 8.52 -10.80
CA PHE A 76 0.61 7.91 -10.46
C PHE A 76 0.09 8.31 -9.08
N ALA A 77 0.96 8.49 -8.09
CA ALA A 77 0.54 8.65 -6.70
C ALA A 77 -0.27 9.94 -6.45
N PRO A 78 0.15 11.14 -6.89
CA PRO A 78 -0.58 12.36 -6.58
C PRO A 78 -2.03 12.34 -7.11
N ARG A 79 -2.24 11.83 -8.32
CA ARG A 79 -3.57 11.77 -8.96
C ARG A 79 -4.51 10.72 -8.36
N ALA A 80 -4.03 9.95 -7.39
CA ALA A 80 -4.80 8.95 -6.66
C ALA A 80 -4.92 9.27 -5.16
N GLY A 81 -4.61 10.48 -4.71
CA GLY A 81 -4.66 10.85 -3.29
C GLY A 81 -3.53 10.24 -2.46
N ILE A 82 -2.56 9.60 -3.09
CA ILE A 82 -1.45 8.91 -2.43
C ILE A 82 -0.35 9.91 -2.11
N THR A 83 0.03 10.01 -0.85
CA THR A 83 1.15 10.85 -0.38
C THR A 83 2.38 10.02 -0.02
N THR A 84 2.19 8.70 0.16
CA THR A 84 3.25 7.76 0.51
C THR A 84 3.08 6.46 -0.27
N VAL A 85 4.15 6.02 -0.91
CA VAL A 85 4.26 4.68 -1.50
C VAL A 85 5.29 3.86 -0.75
N VAL A 86 5.08 2.55 -0.68
CA VAL A 86 6.02 1.60 -0.11
C VAL A 86 6.48 0.67 -1.23
N ASP A 87 7.74 0.78 -1.61
CA ASP A 87 8.33 -0.14 -2.58
C ASP A 87 8.47 -1.53 -1.98
N ALA A 88 7.99 -2.53 -2.68
CA ALA A 88 7.92 -3.90 -2.19
C ALA A 88 9.18 -4.71 -2.56
N GLY A 89 10.35 -4.22 -2.18
CA GLY A 89 11.60 -4.96 -2.30
C GLY A 89 12.17 -5.02 -3.71
N THR A 90 11.91 -3.98 -4.53
CA THR A 90 12.59 -3.85 -5.83
C THR A 90 14.09 -3.72 -5.64
N SER A 91 14.56 -3.21 -4.49
CA SER A 91 15.98 -3.17 -4.10
C SER A 91 16.29 -4.12 -2.95
N GLY A 92 17.54 -4.62 -2.93
CA GLY A 92 18.15 -5.30 -1.80
C GLY A 92 19.31 -4.46 -1.23
N TRP A 93 20.03 -5.00 -0.23
CA TRP A 93 21.09 -4.27 0.48
C TRP A 93 22.18 -3.71 -0.45
N ARG A 94 22.45 -4.36 -1.59
CA ARG A 94 23.44 -3.91 -2.57
C ARG A 94 22.95 -2.74 -3.43
N THR A 95 21.67 -2.74 -3.82
CA THR A 95 21.11 -1.78 -4.77
C THR A 95 20.36 -0.63 -4.11
N PHE A 96 20.10 -0.71 -2.81
CA PHE A 96 19.35 0.32 -2.09
C PHE A 96 19.98 1.73 -2.15
N PRO A 97 21.32 1.90 -2.05
CA PRO A 97 21.92 3.22 -2.19
C PRO A 97 21.61 3.89 -3.53
N ASP A 98 21.61 3.12 -4.63
CA ASP A 98 21.26 3.62 -5.96
C ASP A 98 19.78 3.97 -6.07
N PHE A 99 18.92 3.11 -5.54
CA PHE A 99 17.47 3.39 -5.44
C PHE A 99 17.20 4.68 -4.66
N LYS A 100 17.86 4.84 -3.52
CA LYS A 100 17.71 6.05 -2.71
C LYS A 100 18.11 7.29 -3.51
N ALA A 101 19.30 7.29 -4.11
CA ALA A 101 19.83 8.45 -4.83
C ALA A 101 19.02 8.81 -6.08
N LYS A 102 18.52 7.81 -6.82
CA LYS A 102 17.81 8.04 -8.09
C LYS A 102 16.33 8.36 -7.94
N ILE A 103 15.67 7.72 -7.00
CA ILE A 103 14.19 7.79 -6.89
C ILE A 103 13.76 8.45 -5.58
N ILE A 104 14.21 7.94 -4.43
CA ILE A 104 13.69 8.38 -3.12
C ILE A 104 13.97 9.86 -2.88
N ASP A 105 15.22 10.28 -3.12
CA ASP A 105 15.68 11.65 -2.86
C ASP A 105 15.14 12.67 -3.89
N ASN A 106 14.59 12.20 -5.02
CA ASN A 106 14.10 13.05 -6.11
C ASN A 106 12.58 13.06 -6.26
N SER A 107 11.85 12.29 -5.47
CA SER A 107 10.39 12.20 -5.57
C SER A 107 9.67 13.22 -4.70
N MET A 108 8.60 13.83 -5.22
CA MET A 108 7.66 14.63 -4.43
C MET A 108 6.82 13.75 -3.50
N THR A 109 6.44 12.59 -3.97
CA THR A 109 5.76 11.55 -3.18
C THR A 109 6.75 10.96 -2.17
N ARG A 110 6.33 10.73 -0.92
CA ARG A 110 7.17 10.00 0.04
C ARG A 110 7.32 8.55 -0.41
N VAL A 111 8.57 8.12 -0.57
CA VAL A 111 8.91 6.73 -0.89
C VAL A 111 9.51 6.07 0.34
N LEU A 112 8.85 5.04 0.82
CA LEU A 112 9.36 4.08 1.82
C LEU A 112 9.62 2.76 1.11
N ALA A 113 10.30 1.81 1.75
CA ALA A 113 10.55 0.51 1.13
C ALA A 113 10.65 -0.63 2.15
N PHE A 114 10.21 -1.80 1.74
CA PHE A 114 10.70 -3.06 2.27
C PHE A 114 12.01 -3.42 1.56
N LEU A 115 13.00 -3.86 2.30
CA LEU A 115 14.28 -4.28 1.72
C LEU A 115 14.22 -5.78 1.38
N SER A 116 14.46 -6.14 0.14
CA SER A 116 14.55 -7.57 -0.22
C SER A 116 15.71 -8.24 0.52
N ILE A 117 15.50 -9.47 1.00
CA ILE A 117 16.58 -10.31 1.52
C ILE A 117 17.61 -10.67 0.43
N ALA A 118 17.18 -10.74 -0.83
CA ALA A 118 18.07 -10.92 -1.98
C ALA A 118 18.89 -9.64 -2.24
N ALA A 119 20.18 -9.75 -2.37
CA ALA A 119 21.11 -8.63 -2.43
C ALA A 119 20.78 -7.56 -3.47
N GLY A 120 20.32 -7.96 -4.64
CA GLY A 120 19.92 -7.07 -5.73
C GLY A 120 18.46 -6.65 -5.70
N GLY A 121 17.63 -7.31 -4.88
CA GLY A 121 16.17 -7.15 -4.98
C GLY A 121 15.64 -7.60 -6.34
N TYR A 122 14.43 -7.21 -6.68
CA TYR A 122 13.80 -7.52 -7.98
C TYR A 122 14.44 -6.78 -9.16
N SER A 123 15.17 -5.72 -8.89
CA SER A 123 15.82 -4.94 -9.94
C SER A 123 17.03 -5.64 -10.57
N VAL A 124 17.47 -6.77 -10.04
CA VAL A 124 18.59 -7.56 -10.55
C VAL A 124 18.11 -8.95 -10.94
N ASP A 125 18.44 -9.36 -12.17
CA ASP A 125 18.06 -10.68 -12.70
C ASP A 125 18.55 -11.81 -11.81
N LYS A 126 17.66 -12.80 -11.57
CA LYS A 126 17.94 -13.99 -10.75
C LYS A 126 18.46 -13.72 -9.33
N ALA A 127 18.43 -12.49 -8.84
CA ALA A 127 18.85 -12.20 -7.47
C ALA A 127 18.02 -12.98 -6.44
N GLN A 128 16.74 -13.23 -6.76
CA GLN A 128 15.81 -14.00 -5.91
C GLN A 128 16.20 -15.47 -5.76
N GLU A 129 16.99 -16.01 -6.68
CA GLU A 129 17.46 -17.41 -6.69
C GLU A 129 18.83 -17.58 -6.03
N ASN A 130 19.54 -16.49 -5.76
CA ASN A 130 20.91 -16.54 -5.22
C ASN A 130 20.89 -16.54 -3.69
N ILE A 131 20.65 -17.71 -3.08
CA ILE A 131 20.64 -17.89 -1.61
C ILE A 131 21.95 -17.44 -0.96
N ALA A 132 23.10 -17.61 -1.63
CA ALA A 132 24.40 -17.23 -1.08
C ALA A 132 24.50 -15.73 -0.78
N GLU A 133 23.76 -14.89 -1.52
CA GLU A 133 23.72 -13.44 -1.33
C GLU A 133 22.53 -12.94 -0.50
N MET A 134 21.73 -13.82 0.04
CA MET A 134 20.67 -13.49 1.01
C MET A 134 21.28 -13.38 2.41
N ASP A 135 21.94 -12.26 2.66
CA ASP A 135 22.73 -12.02 3.87
C ASP A 135 21.91 -11.30 4.93
N VAL A 136 21.68 -11.98 6.05
CA VAL A 136 20.90 -11.48 7.20
C VAL A 136 21.53 -10.21 7.79
N GLN A 137 22.86 -10.21 8.00
CA GLN A 137 23.54 -9.10 8.66
C GLN A 137 23.59 -7.87 7.78
N LYS A 138 23.97 -7.99 6.50
CA LYS A 138 23.97 -6.86 5.56
C LYS A 138 22.58 -6.28 5.36
N THR A 139 21.55 -7.13 5.34
CA THR A 139 20.15 -6.67 5.27
C THR A 139 19.79 -5.88 6.51
N ALA A 140 20.08 -6.40 7.72
CA ALA A 140 19.81 -5.72 8.97
C ALA A 140 20.61 -4.40 9.12
N GLU A 141 21.90 -4.40 8.77
CA GLU A 141 22.73 -3.19 8.77
C GLU A 141 22.17 -2.11 7.84
N THR A 142 21.72 -2.51 6.64
CA THR A 142 21.12 -1.56 5.68
C THR A 142 19.82 -0.98 6.21
N VAL A 143 18.94 -1.81 6.79
CA VAL A 143 17.69 -1.32 7.41
C VAL A 143 17.98 -0.36 8.56
N ASN A 144 18.95 -0.68 9.41
CA ASN A 144 19.32 0.17 10.54
C ASN A 144 20.01 1.47 10.10
N LYS A 145 20.69 1.47 8.96
CA LYS A 145 21.32 2.67 8.37
C LYS A 145 20.28 3.68 7.84
N TYR A 146 19.10 3.19 7.41
CA TYR A 146 18.04 4.03 6.84
C TYR A 146 16.69 3.79 7.53
N PRO A 147 16.60 3.99 8.87
CA PRO A 147 15.44 3.58 9.67
C PRO A 147 14.15 4.32 9.34
N ASP A 148 14.27 5.54 8.81
CA ASP A 148 13.13 6.39 8.42
C ASP A 148 12.55 6.04 7.05
N ILE A 149 13.27 5.25 6.25
CA ILE A 149 12.90 4.88 4.87
C ILE A 149 12.56 3.39 4.79
N LEU A 150 13.41 2.52 5.37
CA LEU A 150 13.23 1.09 5.32
C LEU A 150 12.32 0.62 6.44
N VAL A 151 11.13 0.16 6.06
CA VAL A 151 10.02 -0.15 6.98
C VAL A 151 9.87 -1.65 7.28
N GLY A 152 10.65 -2.50 6.63
CA GLY A 152 10.65 -3.95 6.87
C GLY A 152 11.57 -4.69 5.92
N VAL A 153 11.52 -6.01 5.97
CA VAL A 153 12.25 -6.92 5.08
C VAL A 153 11.25 -7.68 4.22
N ARG A 154 11.62 -8.00 2.99
CA ARG A 154 10.76 -8.73 2.06
C ARG A 154 11.36 -10.06 1.63
N ILE A 155 10.49 -11.05 1.47
CA ILE A 155 10.73 -12.30 0.76
C ILE A 155 9.64 -12.53 -0.30
N GLY A 156 10.03 -12.99 -1.48
CA GLY A 156 9.11 -13.38 -2.55
C GLY A 156 9.82 -13.89 -3.78
N ARG A 157 9.08 -14.56 -4.66
CA ARG A 157 9.54 -15.08 -5.97
C ARG A 157 10.79 -15.96 -5.92
N TYR A 158 10.91 -16.79 -4.90
CA TYR A 158 11.93 -17.83 -4.86
C TYR A 158 11.34 -19.14 -5.40
N ASP A 159 11.94 -19.69 -6.44
CA ASP A 159 11.46 -20.88 -7.14
C ASP A 159 12.09 -22.19 -6.64
N GLY A 160 13.00 -22.13 -5.66
CA GLY A 160 13.61 -23.30 -5.04
C GLY A 160 12.75 -23.96 -3.97
N THR A 161 13.25 -25.05 -3.40
CA THR A 161 12.50 -25.91 -2.45
C THR A 161 12.88 -25.68 -0.99
N GLU A 162 13.87 -24.82 -0.72
CA GLU A 162 14.41 -24.63 0.62
C GLU A 162 13.72 -23.47 1.36
N TRP A 163 13.51 -23.64 2.66
CA TRP A 163 13.02 -22.57 3.53
C TRP A 163 14.08 -21.52 3.88
N THR A 164 15.34 -21.74 3.53
CA THR A 164 16.46 -20.84 3.85
C THR A 164 16.20 -19.37 3.51
N PRO A 165 15.67 -19.00 2.32
CA PRO A 165 15.36 -17.60 2.01
C PRO A 165 14.32 -17.00 2.96
N PHE A 166 13.26 -17.74 3.25
CA PHE A 166 12.21 -17.29 4.18
C PHE A 166 12.76 -17.10 5.59
N ASP A 167 13.50 -18.10 6.09
CA ASP A 167 14.05 -18.07 7.44
C ASP A 167 15.05 -16.93 7.62
N ARG A 168 15.92 -16.68 6.64
CA ARG A 168 16.86 -15.55 6.64
C ARG A 168 16.13 -14.20 6.61
N ALA A 169 15.09 -14.05 5.79
CA ALA A 169 14.30 -12.83 5.74
C ALA A 169 13.58 -12.59 7.09
N SER A 170 13.02 -13.64 7.69
CA SER A 170 12.38 -13.57 9.01
C SER A 170 13.38 -13.21 10.10
N GLU A 171 14.59 -13.78 10.07
CA GLU A 171 15.66 -13.45 11.01
C GLU A 171 16.09 -11.99 10.88
N ALA A 172 16.35 -11.50 9.67
CA ALA A 172 16.71 -10.11 9.42
C ALA A 172 15.60 -9.15 9.94
N ALA A 173 14.33 -9.47 9.65
CA ALA A 173 13.20 -8.68 10.12
C ALA A 173 13.09 -8.64 11.66
N LYS A 174 13.39 -9.78 12.35
CA LYS A 174 13.46 -9.86 13.81
C LYS A 174 14.58 -8.99 14.37
N LEU A 175 15.78 -9.09 13.81
CA LEU A 175 16.95 -8.31 14.28
C LEU A 175 16.70 -6.81 14.25
N VAL A 176 15.97 -6.31 13.26
CA VAL A 176 15.67 -4.88 13.13
C VAL A 176 14.33 -4.48 13.75
N ASN A 177 13.62 -5.41 14.39
CA ASN A 177 12.30 -5.20 14.99
C ASN A 177 11.28 -4.55 14.03
N LYS A 178 11.27 -4.98 12.77
CA LYS A 178 10.35 -4.53 11.73
C LYS A 178 9.56 -5.71 11.15
N PRO A 179 8.45 -5.48 10.43
CA PRO A 179 7.67 -6.56 9.82
C PRO A 179 8.44 -7.27 8.70
N LEU A 180 8.14 -8.55 8.54
CA LEU A 180 8.41 -9.29 7.33
C LEU A 180 7.23 -9.08 6.36
N PHE A 181 7.54 -8.76 5.11
CA PHE A 181 6.57 -8.68 4.02
C PHE A 181 6.75 -9.90 3.12
N VAL A 182 5.72 -10.76 3.09
CA VAL A 182 5.74 -12.05 2.39
C VAL A 182 4.86 -11.95 1.15
N GLU A 183 5.44 -12.23 0.02
CA GLU A 183 4.67 -12.44 -1.22
C GLU A 183 4.24 -13.89 -1.28
N CYS A 184 2.95 -14.16 -1.38
CA CYS A 184 2.43 -15.53 -1.35
C CYS A 184 2.73 -16.36 -2.61
N HIS A 185 3.30 -15.73 -3.65
CA HIS A 185 3.78 -16.42 -4.85
C HIS A 185 5.08 -17.23 -4.65
N LEU A 186 5.22 -17.91 -3.54
CA LEU A 186 6.33 -18.83 -3.30
C LEU A 186 5.86 -20.25 -3.64
N PRO A 187 6.18 -20.77 -4.85
CA PRO A 187 5.47 -21.93 -5.42
C PRO A 187 5.66 -23.22 -4.60
N MET A 188 6.78 -23.34 -3.90
CA MET A 188 7.11 -24.54 -3.13
C MET A 188 6.61 -24.49 -1.67
N TYR A 189 6.11 -23.36 -1.22
CA TYR A 189 5.62 -23.19 0.13
C TYR A 189 4.09 -23.17 0.14
N SER A 190 3.47 -24.07 0.90
CA SER A 190 2.02 -23.99 1.10
C SER A 190 1.66 -22.67 1.80
N LEU A 191 0.47 -22.12 1.51
CA LEU A 191 -0.02 -20.94 2.21
C LEU A 191 -0.09 -21.16 3.73
N GLU A 192 -0.48 -22.37 4.14
CA GLU A 192 -0.56 -22.75 5.56
C GLU A 192 0.81 -22.70 6.24
N ASP A 193 1.84 -23.26 5.61
CA ASP A 193 3.19 -23.26 6.15
C ASP A 193 3.78 -21.85 6.23
N GLN A 194 3.56 -21.03 5.20
CA GLN A 194 3.96 -19.62 5.22
C GLN A 194 3.32 -18.88 6.39
N LEU A 195 1.99 -18.97 6.53
CA LEU A 195 1.25 -18.34 7.61
C LEU A 195 1.69 -18.84 8.98
N ASN A 196 1.99 -20.13 9.14
CA ASN A 196 2.45 -20.70 10.40
C ASN A 196 3.85 -20.19 10.81
N LYS A 197 4.72 -19.87 9.85
CA LYS A 197 6.05 -19.28 10.10
C LYS A 197 5.99 -17.77 10.39
N MET A 198 4.90 -17.07 10.04
CA MET A 198 4.76 -15.64 10.23
C MET A 198 4.41 -15.26 11.67
N ARG A 199 4.94 -14.12 12.10
CA ARG A 199 4.71 -13.52 13.43
C ARG A 199 3.54 -12.53 13.39
N ALA A 200 3.03 -12.18 14.56
CA ALA A 200 2.14 -11.02 14.69
C ALA A 200 2.82 -9.76 14.14
N GLY A 201 2.13 -9.03 13.27
CA GLY A 201 2.62 -7.84 12.58
C GLY A 201 3.37 -8.11 11.28
N ASP A 202 3.71 -9.36 10.95
CA ASP A 202 4.18 -9.70 9.60
C ASP A 202 3.03 -9.61 8.60
N ILE A 203 3.34 -9.28 7.35
CA ILE A 203 2.36 -8.94 6.31
C ILE A 203 2.46 -9.95 5.18
N ILE A 204 1.34 -10.59 4.81
CA ILE A 204 1.24 -11.37 3.57
C ILE A 204 0.49 -10.56 2.53
N THR A 205 1.08 -10.40 1.34
CA THR A 205 0.48 -9.71 0.19
C THR A 205 -0.08 -10.69 -0.84
N HIS A 206 -0.78 -10.19 -1.86
CA HIS A 206 -1.55 -11.03 -2.81
C HIS A 206 -2.52 -11.97 -2.10
N ALA A 207 -3.06 -11.53 -0.97
CA ALA A 207 -3.82 -12.37 -0.07
C ALA A 207 -5.09 -12.99 -0.70
N PHE A 208 -5.61 -12.39 -1.75
CA PHE A 208 -6.85 -12.82 -2.43
C PHE A 208 -6.60 -13.31 -3.85
N GLU A 209 -5.41 -13.89 -4.09
CA GLU A 209 -5.09 -14.50 -5.39
C GLU A 209 -5.84 -15.82 -5.62
N ASN A 210 -6.02 -16.16 -6.89
CA ASN A 210 -6.52 -17.47 -7.34
C ASN A 210 -5.75 -17.89 -8.60
N VAL A 211 -4.45 -18.13 -8.44
CA VAL A 211 -3.59 -18.61 -9.51
C VAL A 211 -3.43 -20.13 -9.41
N SER A 212 -3.24 -20.80 -10.56
CA SER A 212 -3.10 -22.25 -10.59
C SER A 212 -1.94 -22.72 -9.70
N GLU A 213 -2.08 -23.94 -9.17
CA GLU A 213 -1.09 -24.63 -8.34
C GLU A 213 -0.81 -24.01 -6.97
N ARG A 214 -1.60 -23.02 -6.55
CA ARG A 214 -1.44 -22.39 -5.23
C ARG A 214 -2.69 -22.53 -4.38
N MET A 215 -2.46 -22.74 -3.08
CA MET A 215 -3.54 -22.80 -2.12
C MET A 215 -4.10 -21.39 -1.89
N THR A 216 -5.40 -21.25 -2.10
CA THR A 216 -6.14 -20.00 -1.90
C THR A 216 -6.60 -19.81 -0.46
N VAL A 217 -6.94 -18.58 -0.06
CA VAL A 217 -7.50 -18.29 1.28
C VAL A 217 -8.90 -18.83 1.49
N VAL A 218 -9.65 -19.01 0.40
CA VAL A 218 -11.01 -19.58 0.39
C VAL A 218 -10.94 -20.95 -0.29
N ASP A 219 -11.59 -21.93 0.28
CA ASP A 219 -11.68 -23.30 -0.28
C ASP A 219 -12.69 -23.40 -1.44
N GLU A 220 -12.80 -24.60 -2.03
CA GLU A 220 -13.71 -24.89 -3.15
C GLU A 220 -15.19 -24.73 -2.77
N GLN A 221 -15.53 -24.79 -1.49
CA GLN A 221 -16.87 -24.61 -0.96
C GLN A 221 -17.18 -23.14 -0.62
N GLY A 222 -16.26 -22.22 -0.92
CA GLY A 222 -16.40 -20.79 -0.65
C GLY A 222 -16.20 -20.41 0.81
N LYS A 223 -15.54 -21.27 1.62
CA LYS A 223 -15.25 -20.99 3.03
C LYS A 223 -13.81 -20.54 3.21
N VAL A 224 -13.61 -19.53 4.05
CA VAL A 224 -12.26 -19.13 4.46
C VAL A 224 -11.63 -20.29 5.25
N ARG A 225 -10.42 -20.67 4.87
CA ARG A 225 -9.72 -21.79 5.47
C ARG A 225 -9.43 -21.51 6.94
N PRO A 226 -9.64 -22.47 7.87
CA PRO A 226 -9.47 -22.25 9.32
C PRO A 226 -8.09 -21.73 9.72
N PHE A 227 -7.02 -22.19 9.07
CA PHE A 227 -5.66 -21.74 9.37
C PHE A 227 -5.43 -20.26 8.98
N VAL A 228 -6.15 -19.74 7.96
CA VAL A 228 -6.10 -18.32 7.57
C VAL A 228 -6.71 -17.45 8.67
N LEU A 229 -7.90 -17.83 9.17
CA LEU A 229 -8.53 -17.13 10.29
C LEU A 229 -7.69 -17.22 11.57
N ALA A 230 -7.05 -18.36 11.81
CA ALA A 230 -6.13 -18.53 12.93
C ALA A 230 -4.91 -17.62 12.81
N ALA A 231 -4.35 -17.46 11.61
CA ALA A 231 -3.24 -16.54 11.35
C ALA A 231 -3.66 -15.08 11.57
N GLN A 232 -4.82 -14.66 11.04
CA GLN A 232 -5.38 -13.33 11.30
C GLN A 232 -5.56 -13.07 12.79
N LYS A 233 -6.11 -14.04 13.54
CA LYS A 233 -6.28 -13.95 15.01
C LYS A 233 -4.96 -13.84 15.76
N ARG A 234 -3.88 -14.47 15.27
CA ARG A 234 -2.52 -14.31 15.82
C ARG A 234 -1.92 -12.94 15.51
N GLY A 235 -2.51 -12.14 14.62
CA GLY A 235 -2.03 -10.82 14.26
C GLY A 235 -1.20 -10.78 12.97
N VAL A 236 -1.24 -11.82 12.13
CA VAL A 236 -0.73 -11.74 10.75
C VAL A 236 -1.62 -10.79 9.96
N LEU A 237 -1.00 -9.88 9.20
CA LEU A 237 -1.68 -8.83 8.44
C LEU A 237 -1.82 -9.27 6.97
N PHE A 238 -2.97 -8.96 6.38
CA PHE A 238 -3.29 -9.34 5.00
C PHE A 238 -3.34 -8.07 4.14
N ASP A 239 -2.45 -7.97 3.16
CA ASP A 239 -2.45 -6.92 2.15
C ASP A 239 -3.03 -7.43 0.84
N ILE A 240 -3.72 -6.56 0.10
CA ILE A 240 -4.35 -6.95 -1.17
C ILE A 240 -3.30 -7.30 -2.22
N GLY A 241 -2.31 -6.42 -2.45
CA GLY A 241 -1.33 -6.62 -3.50
C GLY A 241 -1.99 -6.93 -4.84
N HIS A 242 -2.91 -6.09 -5.31
CA HIS A 242 -3.82 -6.44 -6.41
C HIS A 242 -3.09 -6.93 -7.66
N GLY A 243 -2.07 -6.21 -8.12
CA GLY A 243 -1.25 -6.56 -9.28
C GLY A 243 -2.04 -6.96 -10.53
N GLY A 244 -1.38 -7.74 -11.36
CA GLY A 244 -2.03 -8.42 -12.49
C GLY A 244 -2.69 -9.74 -12.10
N GLY A 245 -2.24 -10.42 -11.03
CA GLY A 245 -2.68 -11.76 -10.61
C GLY A 245 -3.20 -11.87 -9.18
N GLY A 246 -2.94 -10.89 -8.33
CA GLY A 246 -3.09 -11.02 -6.87
C GLY A 246 -4.50 -10.78 -6.29
N PHE A 247 -5.50 -10.46 -7.10
CA PHE A 247 -6.84 -10.14 -6.59
C PHE A 247 -7.97 -10.76 -7.43
N TRP A 248 -8.75 -11.62 -6.82
CA TRP A 248 -9.88 -12.31 -7.45
C TRP A 248 -11.15 -12.16 -6.62
N PHE A 249 -12.30 -11.86 -7.27
CA PHE A 249 -13.56 -11.72 -6.57
C PHE A 249 -14.05 -13.01 -5.93
N ASN A 250 -13.74 -14.17 -6.50
CA ASN A 250 -14.10 -15.46 -5.90
C ASN A 250 -13.31 -15.77 -4.62
N GLN A 251 -12.25 -14.99 -4.33
CA GLN A 251 -11.52 -15.03 -3.06
C GLN A 251 -11.93 -13.86 -2.16
N ALA A 252 -11.92 -12.63 -2.68
CA ALA A 252 -12.15 -11.43 -1.89
C ALA A 252 -13.59 -11.32 -1.35
N VAL A 253 -14.62 -11.64 -2.17
CA VAL A 253 -16.02 -11.51 -1.77
C VAL A 253 -16.41 -12.45 -0.64
N PRO A 254 -16.15 -13.79 -0.73
CA PRO A 254 -16.45 -14.69 0.38
C PRO A 254 -15.58 -14.41 1.62
N SER A 255 -14.33 -14.02 1.44
CA SER A 255 -13.44 -13.61 2.55
C SER A 255 -14.02 -12.43 3.33
N PHE A 256 -14.42 -11.38 2.63
CA PHE A 256 -15.00 -10.19 3.24
C PHE A 256 -16.28 -10.52 4.04
N LYS A 257 -17.17 -11.36 3.47
CA LYS A 257 -18.40 -11.79 4.13
C LYS A 257 -18.17 -12.65 5.38
N GLN A 258 -17.04 -13.32 5.48
CA GLN A 258 -16.67 -14.20 6.59
C GLN A 258 -15.69 -13.56 7.59
N GLY A 259 -15.45 -12.24 7.47
CA GLY A 259 -14.62 -11.49 8.43
C GLY A 259 -13.12 -11.51 8.17
N LEU A 260 -12.65 -12.10 7.06
CA LEU A 260 -11.29 -11.94 6.60
C LEU A 260 -11.20 -10.66 5.75
N TRP A 261 -10.81 -9.58 6.40
CA TRP A 261 -10.69 -8.26 5.77
C TRP A 261 -9.21 -7.91 5.53
N PRO A 262 -8.90 -7.22 4.41
CA PRO A 262 -7.54 -6.73 4.22
C PRO A 262 -7.19 -5.69 5.29
N ASN A 263 -5.93 -5.64 5.67
CA ASN A 263 -5.39 -4.61 6.54
C ASN A 263 -5.01 -3.36 5.76
N SER A 264 -4.61 -3.52 4.50
CA SER A 264 -4.18 -2.45 3.60
C SER A 264 -4.56 -2.72 2.14
N PHE A 265 -4.56 -1.64 1.35
CA PHE A 265 -4.86 -1.65 -0.08
C PHE A 265 -3.57 -1.50 -0.91
N GLY A 266 -2.64 -2.46 -0.78
CA GLY A 266 -1.51 -2.55 -1.70
C GLY A 266 -1.97 -2.80 -3.14
N THR A 267 -1.38 -2.10 -4.09
CA THR A 267 -1.79 -2.19 -5.49
C THR A 267 -0.90 -3.09 -6.32
N ASP A 268 0.31 -3.38 -5.84
CA ASP A 268 1.37 -3.95 -6.68
C ASP A 268 1.54 -3.10 -7.95
N GLU A 269 1.80 -1.78 -7.71
CA GLU A 269 1.82 -0.77 -8.77
C GLU A 269 3.01 -0.93 -9.67
N HIS A 270 2.75 -1.30 -10.90
CA HIS A 270 3.70 -1.32 -12.00
C HIS A 270 2.94 -1.19 -13.33
N ARG A 271 3.64 -1.00 -14.45
CA ARG A 271 3.03 -0.73 -15.76
C ARG A 271 1.93 -1.73 -16.14
N THR A 272 2.15 -3.01 -15.90
CA THR A 272 1.20 -4.06 -16.29
C THR A 272 -0.05 -4.01 -15.42
N SER A 273 0.08 -3.82 -14.09
CA SER A 273 -1.06 -3.76 -13.17
C SER A 273 -1.93 -2.52 -13.39
N MET A 274 -1.33 -1.36 -13.70
CA MET A 274 -2.06 -0.13 -14.05
C MET A 274 -2.98 -0.33 -15.27
N ASN A 275 -2.55 -1.15 -16.22
CA ASN A 275 -3.28 -1.41 -17.47
C ASN A 275 -4.18 -2.66 -17.42
N SER A 276 -4.29 -3.30 -16.25
CA SER A 276 -5.13 -4.46 -15.98
C SER A 276 -6.34 -4.11 -15.10
N GLY A 277 -6.89 -5.07 -14.38
CA GLY A 277 -8.01 -4.89 -13.45
C GLY A 277 -7.71 -3.99 -12.25
N MET A 278 -6.45 -3.81 -11.85
CA MET A 278 -6.03 -2.97 -10.73
C MET A 278 -6.33 -1.48 -10.98
N LYS A 279 -5.83 -0.93 -12.07
CA LYS A 279 -5.94 0.46 -12.54
C LYS A 279 -5.30 1.49 -11.59
N THR A 280 -5.88 1.75 -10.44
CA THR A 280 -5.39 2.69 -9.41
C THR A 280 -5.78 2.20 -8.02
N MET A 281 -5.13 2.72 -6.98
CA MET A 281 -5.51 2.43 -5.59
C MET A 281 -6.97 2.82 -5.30
N LEU A 282 -7.46 3.94 -5.85
CA LEU A 282 -8.86 4.35 -5.67
C LEU A 282 -9.84 3.39 -6.37
N ASN A 283 -9.43 2.75 -7.46
CA ASN A 283 -10.24 1.68 -8.08
C ASN A 283 -10.31 0.46 -7.15
N VAL A 284 -9.20 0.06 -6.53
CA VAL A 284 -9.18 -1.05 -5.55
C VAL A 284 -10.04 -0.71 -4.33
N MET A 285 -9.92 0.50 -3.77
CA MET A 285 -10.76 0.98 -2.67
C MET A 285 -12.25 1.00 -3.06
N SER A 286 -12.56 1.41 -4.28
CA SER A 286 -13.94 1.42 -4.81
C SER A 286 -14.53 0.02 -4.94
N LYS A 287 -13.75 -1.01 -5.25
CA LYS A 287 -14.21 -2.41 -5.24
C LYS A 287 -14.76 -2.79 -3.85
N TYR A 288 -13.98 -2.54 -2.80
CA TYR A 288 -14.40 -2.85 -1.43
C TYR A 288 -15.60 -2.03 -0.96
N LEU A 289 -15.67 -0.75 -1.36
CA LEU A 289 -16.84 0.09 -1.10
C LEU A 289 -18.12 -0.51 -1.71
N ASN A 290 -18.03 -1.02 -2.95
CA ASN A 290 -19.16 -1.67 -3.64
C ASN A 290 -19.39 -3.12 -3.18
N MET A 291 -18.44 -3.75 -2.51
CA MET A 291 -18.64 -5.02 -1.79
C MET A 291 -19.34 -4.84 -0.43
N GLY A 292 -19.55 -3.59 0.01
CA GLY A 292 -20.27 -3.26 1.25
C GLY A 292 -19.40 -2.80 2.42
N MET A 293 -18.09 -2.59 2.20
CA MET A 293 -17.23 -1.99 3.23
C MET A 293 -17.65 -0.52 3.45
N SER A 294 -17.70 -0.08 4.71
CA SER A 294 -18.03 1.31 5.03
C SER A 294 -16.94 2.28 4.54
N MET A 295 -17.33 3.53 4.26
CA MET A 295 -16.36 4.56 3.85
C MET A 295 -15.26 4.79 4.89
N PRO A 296 -15.57 4.92 6.22
CA PRO A 296 -14.52 5.01 7.24
C PRO A 296 -13.56 3.81 7.23
N ASP A 297 -14.07 2.59 7.02
CA ASP A 297 -13.25 1.38 6.94
C ASP A 297 -12.34 1.37 5.70
N VAL A 298 -12.85 1.83 4.57
CA VAL A 298 -12.06 1.96 3.32
C VAL A 298 -10.94 2.98 3.53
N ILE A 299 -11.25 4.16 4.08
CA ILE A 299 -10.25 5.20 4.36
C ILE A 299 -9.22 4.70 5.39
N ALA A 300 -9.65 4.05 6.46
CA ALA A 300 -8.75 3.51 7.48
C ALA A 300 -7.69 2.56 6.89
N ARG A 301 -8.08 1.67 5.98
CA ARG A 301 -7.16 0.71 5.33
C ARG A 301 -6.26 1.34 4.30
N GLY A 302 -6.72 2.42 3.67
CA GLY A 302 -5.90 3.22 2.76
C GLY A 302 -4.94 4.19 3.46
N SER A 303 -5.04 4.37 4.78
CA SER A 303 -4.28 5.37 5.54
C SER A 303 -3.74 4.83 6.87
N TRP A 304 -4.51 4.92 7.96
CA TRP A 304 -4.05 4.61 9.31
C TRP A 304 -3.63 3.15 9.51
N ASN A 305 -4.40 2.20 8.99
CA ASN A 305 -4.05 0.79 9.12
C ASN A 305 -2.77 0.45 8.36
N ALA A 306 -2.60 1.00 7.16
CA ALA A 306 -1.36 0.88 6.39
C ALA A 306 -0.17 1.46 7.17
N ALA A 307 -0.30 2.67 7.74
CA ALA A 307 0.74 3.30 8.56
C ALA A 307 1.13 2.43 9.78
N LYS A 308 0.15 1.90 10.51
CA LYS A 308 0.40 0.97 11.63
C LYS A 308 1.13 -0.30 11.20
N SER A 309 0.74 -0.87 10.06
CA SER A 309 1.34 -2.12 9.56
C SER A 309 2.85 -1.99 9.32
N ILE A 310 3.33 -0.80 9.03
CA ILE A 310 4.76 -0.51 8.81
C ILE A 310 5.41 0.26 9.96
N LYS A 311 4.75 0.36 11.11
CA LYS A 311 5.22 1.09 12.30
C LYS A 311 5.58 2.57 12.02
N ARG A 312 4.80 3.22 11.14
CA ARG A 312 4.92 4.65 10.79
C ARG A 312 3.67 5.40 11.23
N GLU A 313 3.39 5.36 12.52
CA GLU A 313 2.22 6.00 13.13
C GLU A 313 2.28 7.53 13.12
N ASP A 314 3.40 8.10 12.67
CA ASP A 314 3.56 9.50 12.29
C ASP A 314 2.85 9.85 10.97
N LEU A 315 2.35 8.86 10.22
CA LEU A 315 1.66 8.98 8.94
C LEU A 315 0.20 8.48 9.02
N GLY A 316 -0.56 8.69 7.95
CA GLY A 316 -1.90 8.14 7.79
C GLY A 316 -2.94 8.67 8.79
N ASN A 317 -2.73 9.86 9.34
CA ASN A 317 -3.64 10.53 10.27
C ASN A 317 -3.54 12.06 10.17
N LEU A 318 -4.52 12.76 10.73
CA LEU A 318 -4.62 14.23 10.73
C LEU A 318 -4.40 14.84 12.12
N SER A 319 -3.61 14.19 12.98
CA SER A 319 -3.29 14.71 14.31
C SER A 319 -2.56 16.05 14.22
N GLU A 320 -2.91 16.99 15.09
CA GLU A 320 -2.22 18.29 15.20
C GLU A 320 -0.72 18.10 15.48
N GLY A 321 0.12 18.89 14.80
CA GLY A 321 1.57 18.78 14.85
C GLY A 321 2.20 17.76 13.88
N PHE A 322 1.42 16.84 13.30
CA PHE A 322 1.89 15.86 12.33
C PHE A 322 2.00 16.48 10.92
N VAL A 323 2.69 15.79 10.03
CA VAL A 323 2.83 16.23 8.65
C VAL A 323 1.45 16.37 7.98
N ALA A 324 1.25 17.46 7.23
CA ALA A 324 0.01 17.71 6.51
C ALA A 324 -0.01 16.95 5.18
N ASP A 325 -0.27 15.65 5.26
CA ASP A 325 -0.52 14.77 4.13
C ASP A 325 -2.03 14.50 4.08
N ILE A 326 -2.70 14.96 3.01
CA ILE A 326 -4.17 14.96 2.91
C ILE A 326 -4.58 14.49 1.51
N ALA A 327 -5.59 13.63 1.45
CA ALA A 327 -6.33 13.28 0.25
C ALA A 327 -7.75 13.87 0.33
N VAL A 328 -8.14 14.61 -0.69
CA VAL A 328 -9.53 15.07 -0.88
C VAL A 328 -10.15 14.26 -2.00
N LEU A 329 -11.23 13.58 -1.70
CA LEU A 329 -11.83 12.58 -2.58
C LEU A 329 -13.29 12.94 -2.89
N SER A 330 -13.70 12.76 -4.13
CA SER A 330 -15.10 12.72 -4.53
C SER A 330 -15.62 11.28 -4.60
N VAL A 331 -16.93 11.12 -4.43
CA VAL A 331 -17.65 9.87 -4.62
C VAL A 331 -18.61 10.04 -5.78
N SER A 332 -18.20 9.63 -6.96
CA SER A 332 -19.05 9.62 -8.15
C SER A 332 -20.12 8.54 -8.01
N LYS A 333 -21.39 8.87 -8.30
CA LYS A 333 -22.51 7.94 -8.37
C LYS A 333 -22.85 7.62 -9.83
N GLY A 334 -23.13 6.35 -10.12
CA GLY A 334 -23.43 5.92 -11.49
C GLY A 334 -23.40 4.41 -11.63
N LYS A 335 -23.26 3.92 -12.86
CA LYS A 335 -23.02 2.51 -13.14
C LYS A 335 -21.55 2.30 -13.49
N PHE A 336 -20.86 1.56 -12.68
CA PHE A 336 -19.43 1.29 -12.84
C PHE A 336 -19.19 -0.21 -12.88
N GLY A 337 -18.26 -0.65 -13.73
CA GLY A 337 -17.75 -2.01 -13.77
C GLY A 337 -16.37 -2.08 -13.13
N PHE A 338 -16.17 -3.01 -12.21
CA PHE A 338 -14.89 -3.29 -11.57
C PHE A 338 -14.42 -4.69 -11.94
N VAL A 339 -13.17 -4.81 -12.36
CA VAL A 339 -12.61 -6.05 -12.92
C VAL A 339 -11.53 -6.59 -12.00
N ASP A 340 -11.52 -7.91 -11.79
CA ASP A 340 -10.48 -8.62 -11.03
C ASP A 340 -9.34 -9.12 -11.93
N SER A 341 -8.39 -9.85 -11.36
CA SER A 341 -7.25 -10.42 -12.09
C SER A 341 -7.65 -11.54 -13.05
N GLY A 342 -8.79 -12.20 -12.82
CA GLY A 342 -9.36 -13.23 -13.70
C GLY A 342 -10.29 -12.68 -14.79
N ASN A 343 -10.31 -11.35 -14.97
CA ASN A 343 -11.22 -10.66 -15.90
C ASN A 343 -12.71 -10.87 -15.57
N ASN A 344 -13.05 -11.17 -14.31
CA ASN A 344 -14.43 -11.16 -13.84
C ASN A 344 -14.82 -9.75 -13.42
N LYS A 345 -16.08 -9.39 -13.65
CA LYS A 345 -16.62 -8.06 -13.38
C LYS A 345 -17.68 -8.10 -12.28
N ILE A 346 -17.59 -7.19 -11.31
CA ILE A 346 -18.70 -6.78 -10.47
C ILE A 346 -19.23 -5.43 -10.93
N GLU A 347 -20.53 -5.19 -10.74
CA GLU A 347 -21.13 -3.88 -10.93
C GLU A 347 -21.20 -3.15 -9.60
N GLY A 348 -21.03 -1.83 -9.65
CA GLY A 348 -21.12 -0.95 -8.51
C GLY A 348 -21.74 0.39 -8.86
N ASP A 349 -22.17 1.11 -7.85
CA ASP A 349 -22.82 2.41 -7.98
C ASP A 349 -21.96 3.60 -7.51
N LYS A 350 -20.78 3.31 -6.94
CA LYS A 350 -19.88 4.32 -6.35
C LYS A 350 -18.46 4.15 -6.87
N LYS A 351 -17.82 5.27 -7.17
CA LYS A 351 -16.42 5.33 -7.60
C LYS A 351 -15.71 6.49 -6.90
N LEU A 352 -14.55 6.21 -6.32
CA LEU A 352 -13.68 7.22 -5.71
C LEU A 352 -12.78 7.87 -6.75
N GLU A 353 -12.62 9.18 -6.67
CA GLU A 353 -11.66 9.96 -7.46
C GLU A 353 -10.96 10.99 -6.57
N ALA A 354 -9.68 11.28 -6.85
CA ALA A 354 -8.92 12.27 -6.09
C ALA A 354 -9.11 13.66 -6.71
N GLU A 355 -9.68 14.58 -5.95
CA GLU A 355 -9.86 15.96 -6.33
C GLU A 355 -8.64 16.81 -5.99
N LEU A 356 -8.06 16.61 -4.80
CA LEU A 356 -6.90 17.34 -4.35
C LEU A 356 -5.98 16.41 -3.52
N THR A 357 -4.67 16.56 -3.72
CA THR A 357 -3.68 15.86 -2.89
C THR A 357 -2.69 16.87 -2.34
N VAL A 358 -2.55 16.85 -1.01
CA VAL A 358 -1.61 17.70 -0.28
C VAL A 358 -0.54 16.82 0.35
N ARG A 359 0.74 17.14 0.10
CA ARG A 359 1.88 16.44 0.67
C ARG A 359 2.77 17.43 1.41
N ALA A 360 2.97 17.22 2.72
CA ALA A 360 3.70 18.13 3.61
C ALA A 360 3.22 19.59 3.47
N GLY A 361 1.89 19.78 3.41
CA GLY A 361 1.26 21.08 3.30
C GLY A 361 1.32 21.74 1.90
N ARG A 362 1.89 21.06 0.90
CA ARG A 362 1.94 21.51 -0.49
C ARG A 362 0.91 20.77 -1.32
N ILE A 363 0.13 21.49 -2.11
CA ILE A 363 -0.75 20.90 -3.10
C ILE A 363 0.12 20.34 -4.23
N ILE A 364 0.03 19.02 -4.46
CA ILE A 364 0.78 18.30 -5.50
C ILE A 364 -0.12 17.76 -6.61
N TRP A 365 -1.45 17.81 -6.41
CA TRP A 365 -2.49 17.48 -7.38
C TRP A 365 -3.74 18.31 -7.11
N ASP A 366 -4.32 18.87 -8.13
CA ASP A 366 -5.58 19.62 -8.09
C ASP A 366 -6.31 19.36 -9.42
N LEU A 367 -7.27 18.44 -9.41
CA LEU A 367 -7.94 17.94 -10.62
C LEU A 367 -8.76 19.03 -11.29
N ASN A 368 -9.52 19.79 -10.49
CA ASN A 368 -10.51 20.73 -10.97
C ASN A 368 -10.19 22.20 -10.59
N GLY A 369 -8.95 22.47 -10.18
CA GLY A 369 -8.54 23.83 -9.85
C GLY A 369 -9.17 24.37 -8.55
N LEU A 370 -9.51 23.53 -7.58
CA LEU A 370 -10.11 23.93 -6.29
C LEU A 370 -9.26 24.98 -5.57
N ALA A 371 -7.95 24.89 -5.73
CA ALA A 371 -7.01 25.82 -5.13
C ALA A 371 -6.52 26.90 -6.12
N ALA A 372 -6.96 26.92 -7.36
CA ALA A 372 -6.57 27.91 -8.35
C ALA A 372 -7.31 29.25 -8.12
N ASN A 373 -6.73 30.33 -8.63
CA ASN A 373 -7.42 31.60 -8.70
C ASN A 373 -8.32 31.62 -9.93
N THR A 374 -9.51 32.17 -9.81
CA THR A 374 -10.37 32.41 -10.98
C THR A 374 -9.70 33.39 -11.95
N TYR A 375 -9.57 33.01 -13.22
CA TYR A 375 -9.13 33.93 -14.27
C TYR A 375 -10.16 35.06 -14.40
N LYS A 376 -9.66 36.31 -14.40
CA LYS A 376 -10.47 37.51 -14.56
C LYS A 376 -10.36 38.05 -15.97
#